data_2bddde662422fb1599e145c97a6befc9
#
_entry.id   2bddde662422fb1599e145c97a6befc9
#
_cell.length_a   1.000
_cell.length_b   1.000
_cell.length_c   1.000
_cell.angle_alpha   90.00
_cell.angle_beta   90.00
_cell.angle_gamma   90.00
#
_symmetry.space_group_name_H-M   'P 1'
#
loop_
_entity.id
_entity.type
_entity.pdbx_description
1 polymer ?
#
loop_
_entity_poly.entity_id
_entity_poly.type
_entity_poly.pdbx_seq_one_letter_code
_entity_poly.pdbx_strand_id
1 'polypeptide(L)'
;IQGGKRGDLLNLGLGRLQSFAPDMRRIGLSATVQDPDMIRRWLVPQPVPNVTEDGEVLENLSALVMGDPAAPPVVDVLYSKGDVPWSGWTASHAMSEVYDVIRANKTTLIFVNTRFQAEMAFQNLWEMNEDGLEIALHHGSLDKAVREWVEAGLKAGTLKAVVATS
;
A
#
# COMPACT_ATOMS: atom_id res chain seq x y z
N ILE A 1 -6.07 -2.52 -8.71
CA ILE A 1 -6.42 -2.14 -10.10
C ILE A 1 -7.80 -2.70 -10.45
N GLN A 2 -8.11 -3.92 -10.02
CA GLN A 2 -9.42 -4.54 -10.22
C GLN A 2 -10.52 -3.77 -9.45
N GLY A 3 -11.73 -3.68 -10.04
CA GLY A 3 -12.88 -2.99 -9.42
C GLY A 3 -12.98 -1.50 -9.70
N GLY A 4 -12.22 -0.96 -10.64
CA GLY A 4 -12.32 0.42 -11.06
C GLY A 4 -12.14 0.59 -12.57
N LYS A 5 -12.45 1.78 -13.10
CA LYS A 5 -12.34 2.08 -14.55
C LYS A 5 -11.02 1.66 -15.19
N ARG A 6 -9.89 1.76 -14.45
CA ARG A 6 -8.57 1.30 -14.93
C ARG A 6 -8.50 -0.21 -15.05
N GLY A 7 -9.12 -0.95 -14.12
CA GLY A 7 -9.21 -2.40 -14.17
C GLY A 7 -10.04 -2.88 -15.34
N ASP A 8 -11.16 -2.22 -15.61
CA ASP A 8 -12.05 -2.55 -16.73
C ASP A 8 -11.36 -2.34 -18.08
N LEU A 9 -10.65 -1.22 -18.23
CA LEU A 9 -9.86 -0.94 -19.44
C LEU A 9 -8.71 -1.96 -19.62
N LEU A 10 -8.04 -2.32 -18.53
CA LEU A 10 -7.00 -3.35 -18.56
C LEU A 10 -7.59 -4.70 -19.00
N ASN A 11 -8.76 -5.06 -18.47
CA ASN A 11 -9.43 -6.32 -18.82
C ASN A 11 -9.79 -6.39 -20.30
N LEU A 12 -10.36 -5.31 -20.86
CA LEU A 12 -10.62 -5.21 -22.29
C LEU A 12 -9.35 -5.34 -23.13
N GLY A 13 -8.26 -4.67 -22.71
CA GLY A 13 -6.96 -4.74 -23.36
C GLY A 13 -6.37 -6.16 -23.32
N LEU A 14 -6.43 -6.83 -22.17
CA LEU A 14 -5.97 -8.20 -21.99
C LEU A 14 -6.80 -9.19 -22.83
N GLY A 15 -8.13 -9.02 -22.89
CA GLY A 15 -9.00 -9.84 -23.74
C GLY A 15 -8.63 -9.70 -25.21
N ARG A 16 -8.36 -8.48 -25.67
CA ARG A 16 -7.92 -8.23 -27.05
C ARG A 16 -6.53 -8.82 -27.34
N LEU A 17 -5.59 -8.66 -26.43
CA LEU A 17 -4.26 -9.28 -26.57
C LEU A 17 -4.34 -10.80 -26.64
N GLN A 18 -5.21 -11.41 -25.84
CA GLN A 18 -5.41 -12.86 -25.86
C GLN A 18 -5.94 -13.37 -27.20
N SER A 19 -6.75 -12.57 -27.92
CA SER A 19 -7.21 -12.95 -29.26
C SER A 19 -6.09 -12.92 -30.32
N PHE A 20 -5.06 -12.11 -30.13
CA PHE A 20 -3.88 -12.07 -31.02
C PHE A 20 -2.80 -13.07 -30.60
N ALA A 21 -2.72 -13.40 -29.31
CA ALA A 21 -1.75 -14.32 -28.74
C ALA A 21 -2.45 -15.33 -27.81
N PRO A 22 -3.09 -16.36 -28.36
CA PRO A 22 -3.90 -17.32 -27.58
C PRO A 22 -3.11 -18.00 -26.47
N ASP A 23 -1.83 -18.27 -26.68
CA ASP A 23 -0.93 -18.94 -25.73
C ASP A 23 -0.26 -18.00 -24.72
N MET A 24 -0.68 -16.74 -24.71
CA MET A 24 -0.14 -15.72 -23.80
C MET A 24 -0.40 -16.13 -22.34
N ARG A 25 0.68 -16.21 -21.55
CA ARG A 25 0.58 -16.40 -20.10
C ARG A 25 0.41 -15.07 -19.39
N ARG A 26 -0.42 -15.05 -18.36
CA ARG A 26 -0.64 -13.88 -17.50
C ARG A 26 -0.11 -14.20 -16.11
N ILE A 27 0.66 -13.26 -15.54
CA ILE A 27 1.21 -13.36 -14.20
C ILE A 27 0.77 -12.11 -13.43
N GLY A 28 0.08 -12.31 -12.31
CA GLY A 28 -0.30 -11.26 -11.38
C GLY A 28 0.65 -11.23 -10.19
N LEU A 29 1.10 -10.04 -9.82
CA LEU A 29 1.90 -9.81 -8.62
C LEU A 29 1.16 -8.82 -7.72
N SER A 30 1.01 -9.17 -6.47
CA SER A 30 0.41 -8.27 -5.46
C SER A 30 0.99 -8.56 -4.09
N ALA A 31 1.20 -7.50 -3.32
CA ALA A 31 1.60 -7.64 -1.92
C ALA A 31 0.41 -8.03 -1.02
N THR A 32 -0.79 -7.59 -1.39
CA THR A 32 -2.02 -7.82 -0.61
C THR A 32 -3.19 -8.14 -1.54
N VAL A 33 -3.89 -9.21 -1.26
CA VAL A 33 -5.09 -9.63 -2.00
C VAL A 33 -6.14 -10.06 -0.98
N GLN A 34 -7.31 -9.43 -1.03
CA GLN A 34 -8.41 -9.75 -0.12
C GLN A 34 -9.08 -11.08 -0.49
N ASP A 35 -9.29 -11.31 -1.78
CA ASP A 35 -9.86 -12.54 -2.33
C ASP A 35 -8.95 -13.05 -3.45
N PRO A 36 -8.04 -14.00 -3.15
CA PRO A 36 -7.13 -14.56 -4.13
C PRO A 36 -7.86 -15.28 -5.27
N ASP A 37 -8.97 -15.96 -5.00
CA ASP A 37 -9.67 -16.77 -5.99
C ASP A 37 -10.39 -15.90 -7.02
N MET A 38 -10.94 -14.78 -6.59
CA MET A 38 -11.51 -13.79 -7.51
C MET A 38 -10.43 -13.26 -8.48
N ILE A 39 -9.23 -12.95 -7.98
CA ILE A 39 -8.11 -12.48 -8.82
C ILE A 39 -7.62 -13.59 -9.76
N ARG A 40 -7.56 -14.83 -9.29
CA ARG A 40 -7.15 -16.00 -10.10
C ARG A 40 -8.11 -16.22 -11.29
N ARG A 41 -9.42 -16.11 -11.07
CA ARG A 41 -10.44 -16.18 -12.13
C ARG A 41 -10.29 -15.04 -13.14
N TRP A 42 -10.09 -13.82 -12.63
CA TRP A 42 -9.91 -12.64 -13.47
C TRP A 42 -8.63 -12.70 -14.31
N LEU A 43 -7.56 -13.29 -13.79
CA LEU A 43 -6.26 -13.30 -14.43
C LEU A 43 -6.22 -14.19 -15.68
N VAL A 44 -6.95 -15.29 -15.69
CA VAL A 44 -6.96 -16.25 -16.79
C VAL A 44 -8.24 -16.11 -17.62
N PRO A 45 -8.17 -16.37 -18.95
CA PRO A 45 -9.38 -16.43 -19.77
C PRO A 45 -10.32 -17.50 -19.23
N GLN A 46 -11.58 -17.15 -19.02
CA GLN A 46 -12.60 -18.13 -18.70
C GLN A 46 -13.15 -18.69 -20.02
N PRO A 47 -13.01 -19.97 -20.30
CA PRO A 47 -13.70 -20.59 -21.43
C PRO A 47 -15.22 -20.42 -21.25
N VAL A 48 -15.98 -20.54 -22.34
CA VAL A 48 -17.44 -20.67 -22.25
C VAL A 48 -17.74 -21.75 -21.20
N PRO A 49 -18.73 -21.54 -20.29
CA PRO A 49 -18.90 -22.38 -19.12
C PRO A 49 -18.81 -23.87 -19.44
N ASN A 50 -17.76 -24.50 -18.97
CA ASN A 50 -17.60 -25.94 -19.07
C ASN A 50 -18.40 -26.51 -17.89
N VAL A 51 -19.60 -26.95 -18.17
CA VAL A 51 -20.48 -27.54 -17.16
C VAL A 51 -20.24 -29.06 -17.23
N THR A 52 -19.90 -29.64 -16.09
CA THR A 52 -19.81 -31.12 -15.97
C THR A 52 -21.19 -31.75 -16.20
N GLU A 53 -21.24 -33.05 -16.45
CA GLU A 53 -22.50 -33.79 -16.56
C GLU A 53 -23.38 -33.64 -15.30
N ASP A 54 -22.78 -33.39 -14.15
CA ASP A 54 -23.44 -33.13 -12.86
C ASP A 54 -23.85 -31.68 -12.63
N GLY A 55 -23.60 -30.79 -13.60
CA GLY A 55 -23.98 -29.37 -13.53
C GLY A 55 -23.00 -28.48 -12.78
N GLU A 56 -21.83 -28.98 -12.40
CA GLU A 56 -20.78 -28.12 -11.81
C GLU A 56 -20.08 -27.29 -12.86
N VAL A 57 -19.91 -25.99 -12.58
CA VAL A 57 -19.16 -25.07 -13.42
C VAL A 57 -17.67 -25.20 -13.12
N LEU A 58 -16.91 -25.74 -14.07
CA LEU A 58 -15.45 -25.79 -13.98
C LEU A 58 -14.86 -24.41 -14.28
N GLU A 59 -14.40 -23.75 -13.24
CA GLU A 59 -13.68 -22.49 -13.37
C GLU A 59 -12.20 -22.71 -13.68
N ASN A 60 -11.67 -21.96 -14.64
CA ASN A 60 -10.24 -21.96 -14.90
C ASN A 60 -9.54 -21.01 -13.91
N LEU A 61 -8.66 -21.54 -13.07
CA LEU A 61 -7.92 -20.78 -12.08
C LEU A 61 -6.41 -20.82 -12.37
N SER A 62 -5.76 -19.65 -12.21
CA SER A 62 -4.30 -19.61 -12.23
C SER A 62 -3.70 -20.29 -10.99
N ALA A 63 -2.46 -20.78 -11.11
CA ALA A 63 -1.71 -21.25 -9.95
C ALA A 63 -1.51 -20.08 -8.96
N LEU A 64 -1.64 -20.37 -7.67
CA LEU A 64 -1.39 -19.41 -6.59
C LEU A 64 -0.08 -19.77 -5.89
N VAL A 65 0.83 -18.81 -5.85
CA VAL A 65 2.07 -18.89 -5.06
C VAL A 65 1.97 -17.87 -3.97
N MET A 66 1.94 -18.30 -2.74
CA MET A 66 1.95 -17.46 -1.55
C MET A 66 3.32 -17.54 -0.87
N GLY A 67 3.80 -16.41 -0.38
CA GLY A 67 4.94 -16.39 0.55
C GLY A 67 4.56 -16.95 1.92
N ASP A 68 5.56 -17.14 2.77
CA ASP A 68 5.31 -17.53 4.16
C ASP A 68 4.41 -16.50 4.85
N PRO A 69 3.42 -16.95 5.64
CA PRO A 69 2.55 -16.04 6.36
C PRO A 69 3.37 -15.21 7.36
N ALA A 70 3.33 -13.90 7.23
CA ALA A 70 3.87 -13.00 8.23
C ALA A 70 3.06 -13.12 9.54
N ALA A 71 3.69 -12.76 10.66
CA ALA A 71 2.95 -12.63 11.92
C ALA A 71 1.79 -11.63 11.74
N PRO A 72 0.61 -11.89 12.31
CA PRO A 72 -0.52 -10.99 12.20
C PRO A 72 -0.15 -9.62 12.78
N PRO A 73 -0.51 -8.51 12.09
CA PRO A 73 -0.26 -7.17 12.62
C PRO A 73 -1.11 -6.93 13.87
N VAL A 74 -0.51 -6.24 14.85
CA VAL A 74 -1.28 -5.65 15.94
C VAL A 74 -1.82 -4.32 15.43
N VAL A 75 -3.15 -4.17 15.41
CA VAL A 75 -3.84 -2.96 14.96
C VAL A 75 -4.44 -2.25 16.15
N ASP A 76 -4.10 -0.98 16.32
CA ASP A 76 -4.61 -0.15 17.39
C ASP A 76 -5.02 1.23 16.86
N VAL A 77 -5.77 1.99 17.65
CA VAL A 77 -6.23 3.34 17.36
C VAL A 77 -5.51 4.32 18.28
N LEU A 78 -4.77 5.26 17.68
CA LEU A 78 -4.14 6.33 18.42
C LEU A 78 -5.16 7.43 18.71
N TYR A 79 -5.48 7.64 19.98
CA TYR A 79 -6.39 8.69 20.41
C TYR A 79 -5.62 9.97 20.74
N SER A 80 -6.06 11.09 20.16
CA SER A 80 -5.56 12.41 20.57
C SER A 80 -6.04 12.75 21.97
N LYS A 81 -5.16 13.35 22.78
CA LYS A 81 -5.49 13.88 24.10
C LYS A 81 -6.21 15.24 24.02
N GLY A 82 -6.08 15.93 22.89
CA GLY A 82 -6.69 17.22 22.63
C GLY A 82 -8.02 17.12 21.87
N ASP A 83 -8.76 18.23 21.85
CA ASP A 83 -9.97 18.34 21.05
C ASP A 83 -9.67 18.27 19.56
N VAL A 84 -10.42 17.44 18.84
CA VAL A 84 -10.30 17.35 17.39
C VAL A 84 -10.92 18.60 16.75
N PRO A 85 -10.15 19.45 16.06
CA PRO A 85 -10.70 20.63 15.44
C PRO A 85 -11.65 20.30 14.30
N TRP A 86 -12.76 21.03 14.18
CA TRP A 86 -13.77 20.81 13.13
C TRP A 86 -13.21 20.87 11.70
N SER A 87 -12.13 21.61 11.48
CA SER A 87 -11.43 21.71 10.19
C SER A 87 -10.23 20.76 10.05
N GLY A 88 -10.11 19.77 10.92
CA GLY A 88 -8.90 18.98 11.11
C GLY A 88 -8.74 17.79 10.17
N TRP A 89 -8.34 18.04 8.94
CA TRP A 89 -7.93 16.95 8.03
C TRP A 89 -6.40 16.72 7.98
N THR A 90 -5.63 17.55 8.69
CA THR A 90 -4.16 17.46 8.74
C THR A 90 -3.62 16.64 9.91
N ALA A 91 -4.48 16.23 10.85
CA ALA A 91 -4.11 15.53 12.09
C ALA A 91 -3.05 16.26 12.96
N SER A 92 -2.84 17.56 12.77
CA SER A 92 -1.85 18.36 13.52
C SER A 92 -2.07 18.32 15.04
N HIS A 93 -3.32 18.14 15.48
CA HIS A 93 -3.70 18.01 16.89
C HIS A 93 -3.22 16.71 17.55
N ALA A 94 -2.81 15.71 16.77
CA ALA A 94 -2.35 14.42 17.25
C ALA A 94 -0.84 14.21 17.06
N MET A 95 -0.09 15.24 16.65
CA MET A 95 1.33 15.08 16.34
C MET A 95 2.17 14.80 17.58
N SER A 96 1.76 15.25 18.76
CA SER A 96 2.44 14.91 20.02
C SER A 96 2.36 13.42 20.31
N GLU A 97 1.19 12.82 20.13
CA GLU A 97 1.00 11.38 20.32
C GLU A 97 1.72 10.56 19.25
N VAL A 98 1.74 11.07 18.00
CA VAL A 98 2.55 10.46 16.93
C VAL A 98 4.03 10.50 17.27
N TYR A 99 4.52 11.61 17.82
CA TYR A 99 5.91 11.73 18.26
C TYR A 99 6.25 10.77 19.39
N ASP A 100 5.36 10.58 20.35
CA ASP A 100 5.51 9.59 21.43
C ASP A 100 5.61 8.16 20.85
N VAL A 101 4.81 7.83 19.84
CA VAL A 101 4.89 6.54 19.12
C VAL A 101 6.23 6.39 18.41
N ILE A 102 6.73 7.44 17.76
CA ILE A 102 8.06 7.43 17.12
C ILE A 102 9.15 7.12 18.15
N ARG A 103 9.11 7.77 19.31
CA ARG A 103 10.08 7.55 20.40
C ARG A 103 10.06 6.10 20.89
N ALA A 104 8.87 5.54 21.05
CA ALA A 104 8.68 4.20 21.62
C ALA A 104 9.09 3.06 20.68
N ASN A 105 9.08 3.27 19.36
CA ASN A 105 9.34 2.24 18.38
C ASN A 105 10.72 2.35 17.74
N LYS A 106 11.21 1.26 17.15
CA LYS A 106 12.51 1.23 16.46
C LYS A 106 12.50 2.08 15.19
N THR A 107 11.48 1.89 14.37
CA THR A 107 11.26 2.64 13.13
C THR A 107 9.76 2.80 12.93
N THR A 108 9.30 4.00 12.58
CA THR A 108 7.88 4.32 12.38
C THR A 108 7.67 4.83 10.95
N LEU A 109 6.72 4.23 10.22
CA LEU A 109 6.26 4.73 8.93
C LEU A 109 4.93 5.45 9.12
N ILE A 110 4.85 6.70 8.66
CA ILE A 110 3.67 7.56 8.78
C ILE A 110 3.14 7.80 7.38
N PHE A 111 2.00 7.20 7.05
CA PHE A 111 1.38 7.37 5.74
C PHE A 111 0.29 8.42 5.77
N VAL A 112 0.32 9.31 4.79
CA VAL A 112 -0.69 10.35 4.57
C VAL A 112 -1.15 10.34 3.10
N ASN A 113 -2.32 10.94 2.83
CA ASN A 113 -2.95 10.82 1.51
C ASN A 113 -2.37 11.80 0.46
N THR A 114 -1.79 12.91 0.88
CA THR A 114 -1.31 13.94 -0.03
C THR A 114 0.10 14.40 0.32
N ARG A 115 0.83 14.91 -0.68
CA ARG A 115 2.17 15.51 -0.48
C ARG A 115 2.13 16.65 0.51
N PHE A 116 1.12 17.51 0.41
CA PHE A 116 0.94 18.61 1.33
C PHE A 116 0.83 18.14 2.79
N GLN A 117 0.03 17.08 3.02
CA GLN A 117 -0.07 16.48 4.36
C GLN A 117 1.27 15.88 4.82
N ALA A 118 2.04 15.29 3.91
CA ALA A 118 3.35 14.74 4.24
C ALA A 118 4.35 15.83 4.66
N GLU A 119 4.39 16.92 3.92
CA GLU A 119 5.25 18.07 4.23
C GLU A 119 4.84 18.74 5.55
N MET A 120 3.54 18.94 5.78
CA MET A 120 3.02 19.51 7.03
C MET A 120 3.29 18.62 8.24
N ALA A 121 3.04 17.31 8.12
CA ALA A 121 3.31 16.37 9.20
C ALA A 121 4.82 16.28 9.50
N PHE A 122 5.65 16.27 8.47
CA PHE A 122 7.10 16.30 8.63
C PHE A 122 7.56 17.58 9.33
N GLN A 123 7.06 18.75 8.91
CA GLN A 123 7.41 20.01 9.53
C GLN A 123 7.01 20.04 11.02
N ASN A 124 5.78 19.65 11.35
CA ASN A 124 5.32 19.60 12.75
C ASN A 124 6.19 18.67 13.60
N LEU A 125 6.54 17.48 13.08
CA LEU A 125 7.41 16.54 13.79
C LEU A 125 8.84 17.06 13.91
N TRP A 126 9.33 17.78 12.91
CA TRP A 126 10.66 18.39 12.94
C TRP A 126 10.75 19.52 13.99
N GLU A 127 9.72 20.35 14.09
CA GLU A 127 9.64 21.44 15.09
C GLU A 127 9.59 20.88 16.54
N MET A 128 9.00 19.69 16.72
CA MET A 128 8.90 19.01 18.01
C MET A 128 10.12 18.14 18.34
N ASN A 129 11.06 17.98 17.42
CA ASN A 129 12.15 17.01 17.50
C ASN A 129 13.29 17.50 18.40
N GLU A 130 13.02 17.67 19.68
CA GLU A 130 14.01 18.04 20.68
C GLU A 130 15.05 16.92 20.93
N ASP A 131 14.66 15.68 20.70
CA ASP A 131 15.51 14.51 20.90
C ASP A 131 16.52 14.27 19.74
N GLY A 132 16.46 15.07 18.67
CA GLY A 132 17.33 14.91 17.49
C GLY A 132 17.15 13.58 16.75
N LEU A 133 15.91 13.06 16.70
CA LEU A 133 15.60 11.81 16.02
C LEU A 133 15.75 11.95 14.51
N GLU A 134 16.26 10.91 13.85
CA GLU A 134 16.39 10.84 12.40
C GLU A 134 15.01 10.62 11.75
N ILE A 135 14.34 11.72 11.41
CA ILE A 135 13.03 11.74 10.76
C ILE A 135 13.21 12.19 9.30
N ALA A 136 12.63 11.47 8.35
CA ALA A 136 12.73 11.77 6.93
C ALA A 136 11.36 11.93 6.27
N LEU A 137 11.34 12.61 5.11
CA LEU A 137 10.19 12.79 4.25
C LEU A 137 10.37 11.98 2.97
N HIS A 138 9.32 11.30 2.51
CA HIS A 138 9.34 10.53 1.27
C HIS A 138 8.05 10.67 0.46
N HIS A 139 8.14 11.27 -0.72
CA HIS A 139 7.05 11.32 -1.71
C HIS A 139 7.58 11.51 -3.13
N GLY A 140 6.73 11.23 -4.12
CA GLY A 140 7.13 11.18 -5.54
C GLY A 140 7.61 12.50 -6.15
N SER A 141 7.44 13.65 -5.48
CA SER A 141 7.94 14.96 -5.96
C SER A 141 9.32 15.32 -5.45
N LEU A 142 9.87 14.56 -4.51
CA LEU A 142 11.25 14.77 -4.06
C LEU A 142 12.22 14.34 -5.16
N ASP A 143 13.40 14.96 -5.13
CA ASP A 143 14.52 14.55 -5.99
C ASP A 143 14.79 13.05 -5.82
N LYS A 144 15.18 12.41 -6.91
CA LYS A 144 15.50 10.97 -6.93
C LYS A 144 16.57 10.60 -5.90
N ALA A 145 17.63 11.41 -5.83
CA ALA A 145 18.73 11.16 -4.91
C ALA A 145 18.29 11.20 -3.44
N VAL A 146 17.38 12.14 -3.09
CA VAL A 146 16.81 12.23 -1.75
C VAL A 146 15.98 10.98 -1.42
N ARG A 147 15.14 10.53 -2.35
CA ARG A 147 14.34 9.31 -2.16
C ARG A 147 15.21 8.08 -1.96
N GLU A 148 16.23 7.91 -2.80
CA GLU A 148 17.19 6.80 -2.70
C GLU A 148 17.93 6.82 -1.35
N TRP A 149 18.29 8.01 -0.85
CA TRP A 149 18.91 8.17 0.45
C TRP A 149 17.96 7.73 1.59
N VAL A 150 16.69 8.16 1.56
CA VAL A 150 15.68 7.75 2.56
C VAL A 150 15.46 6.24 2.51
N GLU A 151 15.32 5.66 1.31
CA GLU A 151 15.15 4.21 1.14
C GLU A 151 16.36 3.42 1.66
N ALA A 152 17.57 3.91 1.41
CA ALA A 152 18.79 3.31 1.95
C ALA A 152 18.84 3.39 3.48
N GLY A 153 18.48 4.53 4.05
CA GLY A 153 18.39 4.73 5.50
C GLY A 153 17.35 3.82 6.17
N LEU A 154 16.21 3.61 5.53
CA LEU A 154 15.20 2.64 5.99
C LEU A 154 15.75 1.21 5.99
N LYS A 155 16.40 0.79 4.90
CA LYS A 155 17.01 -0.54 4.79
C LYS A 155 18.13 -0.76 5.82
N ALA A 156 18.90 0.27 6.09
CA ALA A 156 19.96 0.23 7.08
C ALA A 156 19.44 0.30 8.53
N GLY A 157 18.16 0.69 8.73
CA GLY A 157 17.56 0.87 10.05
C GLY A 157 18.10 2.08 10.81
N THR A 158 18.65 3.08 10.10
CA THR A 158 19.17 4.32 10.69
C THR A 158 18.09 5.36 10.91
N LEU A 159 17.00 5.32 10.15
CA LEU A 159 15.89 6.25 10.29
C LEU A 159 14.93 5.82 11.39
N LYS A 160 14.61 6.77 12.25
CA LYS A 160 13.65 6.60 13.35
C LYS A 160 12.21 6.73 12.86
N ALA A 161 11.97 7.65 11.93
CA ALA A 161 10.66 7.77 11.29
C ALA A 161 10.76 8.23 9.84
N VAL A 162 9.76 7.84 9.04
CA VAL A 162 9.58 8.36 7.68
C VAL A 162 8.13 8.75 7.47
N VAL A 163 7.89 10.00 7.07
CA VAL A 163 6.58 10.50 6.63
C VAL A 163 6.49 10.31 5.13
N ALA A 164 5.50 9.57 4.67
CA ALA A 164 5.37 9.19 3.27
C ALA A 164 3.94 9.34 2.73
N THR A 165 3.83 9.49 1.41
CA THR A 165 2.57 9.26 0.71
C THR A 165 2.55 7.84 0.15
N SER A 166 1.37 7.27 0.04
CA SER A 166 1.13 5.97 -0.61
C SER A 166 1.39 6.01 -2.12
#